data_68a3828351583175310ebfd4a74b8c9d
#
_entry.id   68a3828351583175310ebfd4a74b8c9d
#
_cell.length_a   1.000
_cell.length_b   1.000
_cell.length_c   1.000
_cell.angle_alpha   90.00
_cell.angle_beta   90.00
_cell.angle_gamma   90.00
#
_symmetry.space_group_name_H-M   'P 1'
#
loop_
_entity.id
_entity.type
_entity.pdbx_description
1 polymer ?
#
loop_
_entity_poly.entity_id
_entity_poly.type
_entity_poly.pdbx_seq_one_letter_code
_entity_poly.pdbx_strand_id
1 'polypeptide(L)'
;MKIITLPDELNIESLQPIQIFDYCSTKEIAKQQIILNQNTFSFLIDGNKEVVFNNSTLSIDNSKFLIMKSGHCLMTEKLSVIRNYRSVLLFFSNETLLKFIRENELNRNKLSEFKSVYSFKYDEFIHRFVASLLDISKLSKSIQKRMLEVKFEEVILYLIEIYGTDFLFSLSEKSNALSQKFIQTVETNWMNKLTLKELAFLCNMSVSTFKREFEKNYAESPIKWFQNKRLEYAHHLLYKEQKSSSEIYFEVGYENLSSFIQAYKSKYGITPKQHHKD
;
A
#
# COMPACT_ATOMS: atom_id res chain seq x y z
N MET A 1 -12.98 12.98 -5.96
CA MET A 1 -12.28 11.84 -6.55
C MET A 1 -13.20 10.64 -6.38
N LYS A 2 -13.47 9.85 -7.43
CA LYS A 2 -14.33 8.67 -7.37
C LYS A 2 -13.58 7.56 -6.63
N ILE A 3 -14.25 6.84 -5.74
CA ILE A 3 -13.73 5.59 -5.16
C ILE A 3 -13.94 4.49 -6.20
N ILE A 4 -12.95 3.66 -6.42
CA ILE A 4 -13.01 2.51 -7.33
C ILE A 4 -12.97 1.23 -6.50
N THR A 5 -13.90 0.32 -6.78
CA THR A 5 -13.98 -0.98 -6.10
C THR A 5 -13.51 -2.09 -7.03
N LEU A 6 -12.49 -2.85 -6.62
CA LEU A 6 -11.91 -3.92 -7.41
C LEU A 6 -12.11 -5.28 -6.73
N PRO A 7 -12.44 -6.32 -7.48
CA PRO A 7 -12.57 -6.39 -8.93
C PRO A 7 -13.93 -5.93 -9.50
N ASP A 8 -14.88 -5.50 -8.69
CA ASP A 8 -16.29 -5.30 -9.05
C ASP A 8 -16.47 -4.33 -10.25
N GLU A 9 -15.68 -3.23 -10.30
CA GLU A 9 -15.76 -2.24 -11.39
C GLU A 9 -14.97 -2.62 -12.65
N LEU A 10 -14.37 -3.80 -12.72
CA LEU A 10 -13.67 -4.29 -13.92
C LEU A 10 -14.60 -4.95 -14.94
N ASN A 11 -15.93 -4.80 -14.81
CA ASN A 11 -16.93 -5.43 -15.68
C ASN A 11 -16.81 -6.96 -15.78
N ILE A 12 -16.43 -7.60 -14.69
CA ILE A 12 -16.37 -9.05 -14.57
C ILE A 12 -17.77 -9.55 -14.28
N GLU A 13 -18.34 -10.35 -15.19
CA GLU A 13 -19.76 -10.76 -15.19
C GLU A 13 -20.25 -11.47 -13.91
N SER A 14 -19.33 -12.04 -13.12
CA SER A 14 -19.64 -12.61 -11.80
C SER A 14 -18.39 -12.66 -10.93
N LEU A 15 -18.50 -12.31 -9.65
CA LEU A 15 -17.43 -12.48 -8.67
C LEU A 15 -17.09 -13.97 -8.54
N GLN A 16 -15.88 -14.34 -8.98
CA GLN A 16 -15.35 -15.69 -8.83
C GLN A 16 -14.39 -15.70 -7.63
N PRO A 17 -14.20 -16.86 -6.97
CA PRO A 17 -13.23 -17.02 -5.89
C PRO A 17 -11.79 -16.67 -6.33
N ILE A 18 -11.45 -16.95 -7.60
CA ILE A 18 -10.19 -16.56 -8.24
C ILE A 18 -10.49 -16.03 -9.63
N GLN A 19 -9.89 -14.91 -9.98
CA GLN A 19 -10.10 -14.28 -11.29
C GLN A 19 -8.90 -13.46 -11.72
N ILE A 20 -8.73 -13.33 -13.03
CA ILE A 20 -7.61 -12.60 -13.64
C ILE A 20 -8.12 -11.41 -14.45
N PHE A 21 -7.33 -10.35 -14.47
CA PHE A 21 -7.57 -9.17 -15.29
C PHE A 21 -6.25 -8.60 -15.82
N ASP A 22 -6.15 -8.40 -17.13
CA ASP A 22 -5.01 -7.74 -17.78
C ASP A 22 -5.34 -6.24 -17.89
N TYR A 23 -4.76 -5.45 -17.00
CA TYR A 23 -5.01 -4.02 -16.89
C TYR A 23 -3.95 -3.22 -17.65
N CYS A 24 -4.43 -2.39 -18.59
CA CYS A 24 -3.59 -1.46 -19.33
C CYS A 24 -4.14 -0.03 -19.21
N SER A 25 -3.25 0.95 -19.13
CA SER A 25 -3.60 2.37 -19.09
C SER A 25 -2.56 3.22 -19.81
N THR A 26 -3.04 4.27 -20.47
CA THR A 26 -2.21 5.33 -21.03
C THR A 26 -2.33 6.63 -20.22
N LYS A 27 -2.98 6.58 -19.07
CA LYS A 27 -3.18 7.71 -18.16
C LYS A 27 -2.58 7.40 -16.79
N GLU A 28 -1.86 8.35 -16.25
CA GLU A 28 -1.38 8.29 -14.89
C GLU A 28 -2.51 8.54 -13.89
N ILE A 29 -2.44 7.87 -12.77
CA ILE A 29 -3.30 8.14 -11.61
C ILE A 29 -2.44 8.47 -10.40
N ALA A 30 -2.91 9.38 -9.55
CA ALA A 30 -2.21 9.77 -8.33
C ALA A 30 -3.15 9.63 -7.13
N LYS A 31 -2.74 8.82 -6.16
CA LYS A 31 -3.46 8.57 -4.90
C LYS A 31 -4.94 8.25 -5.10
N GLN A 32 -5.27 7.47 -6.16
CA GLN A 32 -6.63 7.00 -6.40
C GLN A 32 -7.11 6.16 -5.22
N GLN A 33 -8.29 6.48 -4.68
CA GLN A 33 -8.92 5.73 -3.61
C GLN A 33 -9.49 4.41 -4.17
N ILE A 34 -8.93 3.29 -3.71
CA ILE A 34 -9.28 1.93 -4.15
C ILE A 34 -9.79 1.11 -2.96
N ILE A 35 -10.88 0.39 -3.17
CA ILE A 35 -11.34 -0.67 -2.26
C ILE A 35 -11.06 -2.00 -2.94
N LEU A 36 -10.20 -2.82 -2.34
CA LEU A 36 -9.96 -4.19 -2.77
C LEU A 36 -10.93 -5.12 -2.03
N ASN A 37 -11.90 -5.69 -2.71
CA ASN A 37 -12.82 -6.67 -2.11
C ASN A 37 -12.19 -8.07 -2.01
N GLN A 38 -11.13 -8.32 -2.77
CA GLN A 38 -10.35 -9.55 -2.74
C GLN A 38 -8.87 -9.25 -2.57
N ASN A 39 -8.13 -10.21 -2.00
CA ASN A 39 -6.67 -10.18 -2.04
C ASN A 39 -6.19 -10.21 -3.49
N THR A 40 -5.09 -9.53 -3.80
CA THR A 40 -4.69 -9.30 -5.18
C THR A 40 -3.20 -9.44 -5.37
N PHE A 41 -2.78 -10.33 -6.29
CA PHE A 41 -1.48 -10.20 -6.92
C PHE A 41 -1.53 -9.11 -7.99
N SER A 42 -0.55 -8.23 -8.01
CA SER A 42 -0.37 -7.22 -9.05
C SER A 42 1.00 -7.42 -9.69
N PHE A 43 1.02 -8.14 -10.79
CA PHE A 43 2.22 -8.40 -11.59
C PHE A 43 2.44 -7.21 -12.52
N LEU A 44 3.32 -6.29 -12.12
CA LEU A 44 3.63 -5.09 -12.88
C LEU A 44 4.52 -5.44 -14.08
N ILE A 45 4.00 -5.21 -15.29
CA ILE A 45 4.70 -5.49 -16.54
C ILE A 45 5.40 -4.22 -17.03
N ASP A 46 4.74 -3.07 -16.94
CA ASP A 46 5.24 -1.81 -17.46
C ASP A 46 4.77 -0.63 -16.59
N GLY A 47 5.63 0.38 -16.39
CA GLY A 47 5.36 1.54 -15.55
C GLY A 47 5.90 1.41 -14.12
N ASN A 48 5.36 2.26 -13.22
CA ASN A 48 5.67 2.24 -11.79
C ASN A 48 4.37 2.26 -10.99
N LYS A 49 4.37 1.59 -9.85
CA LYS A 49 3.22 1.53 -8.95
C LYS A 49 3.61 1.85 -7.52
N GLU A 50 2.84 2.74 -6.89
CA GLU A 50 2.89 2.96 -5.45
C GLU A 50 1.55 2.61 -4.83
N VAL A 51 1.59 1.93 -3.70
CA VAL A 51 0.39 1.61 -2.90
C VAL A 51 0.60 2.01 -1.45
N VAL A 52 -0.41 2.67 -0.90
CA VAL A 52 -0.44 3.09 0.50
C VAL A 52 -1.63 2.43 1.18
N PHE A 53 -1.34 1.60 2.16
CA PHE A 53 -2.31 0.99 3.08
C PHE A 53 -2.26 1.68 4.44
N ASN A 54 -3.11 1.24 5.35
CA ASN A 54 -3.12 1.73 6.74
C ASN A 54 -1.81 1.45 7.49
N ASN A 55 -1.10 0.37 7.18
CA ASN A 55 0.06 -0.12 7.92
C ASN A 55 1.32 -0.31 7.07
N SER A 56 1.27 0.03 5.80
CA SER A 56 2.39 -0.20 4.88
C SER A 56 2.29 0.65 3.62
N THR A 57 3.42 1.11 3.14
CA THR A 57 3.56 1.81 1.86
C THR A 57 4.67 1.14 1.07
N LEU A 58 4.41 0.82 -0.20
CA LEU A 58 5.39 0.27 -1.11
C LEU A 58 5.33 0.94 -2.47
N SER A 59 6.51 1.22 -3.02
CA SER A 59 6.70 1.63 -4.42
C SER A 59 7.50 0.56 -5.15
N ILE A 60 7.06 0.20 -6.34
CA ILE A 60 7.73 -0.76 -7.21
C ILE A 60 7.84 -0.25 -8.65
N ASP A 61 8.84 -0.75 -9.33
CA ASP A 61 8.99 -0.76 -10.78
C ASP A 61 8.72 -2.17 -11.34
N ASN A 62 8.92 -2.34 -12.65
CA ASN A 62 8.69 -3.62 -13.34
C ASN A 62 9.71 -4.74 -13.01
N SER A 63 10.64 -4.51 -12.09
CA SER A 63 11.49 -5.58 -11.52
C SER A 63 10.82 -6.34 -10.37
N LYS A 64 9.65 -5.86 -9.93
CA LYS A 64 8.93 -6.40 -8.77
C LYS A 64 7.43 -6.51 -9.03
N PHE A 65 6.79 -7.38 -8.28
CA PHE A 65 5.33 -7.48 -8.21
C PHE A 65 4.86 -7.40 -6.75
N LEU A 66 3.57 -7.17 -6.56
CA LEU A 66 2.95 -7.04 -5.24
C LEU A 66 1.95 -8.16 -4.97
N ILE A 67 1.83 -8.53 -3.70
CA ILE A 67 0.64 -9.15 -3.16
C ILE A 67 0.01 -8.19 -2.15
N MET A 68 -1.29 -7.94 -2.30
CA MET A 68 -2.04 -6.94 -1.55
C MET A 68 -3.23 -7.60 -0.86
N LYS A 69 -3.42 -7.26 0.41
CA LYS A 69 -4.58 -7.66 1.20
C LYS A 69 -5.83 -6.90 0.75
N SER A 70 -6.99 -7.56 0.84
CA SER A 70 -8.28 -6.88 0.69
C SER A 70 -8.44 -5.75 1.72
N GLY A 71 -8.99 -4.61 1.27
CA GLY A 71 -9.16 -3.42 2.12
C GLY A 71 -9.02 -2.11 1.35
N HIS A 72 -8.93 -1.01 2.10
CA HIS A 72 -8.80 0.34 1.55
C HIS A 72 -7.33 0.67 1.32
N CYS A 73 -7.00 1.16 0.12
CA CYS A 73 -5.66 1.65 -0.20
C CYS A 73 -5.71 2.84 -1.17
N LEU A 74 -4.61 3.58 -1.22
CA LEU A 74 -4.39 4.59 -2.26
C LEU A 74 -3.41 4.01 -3.27
N MET A 75 -3.72 4.15 -4.56
CA MET A 75 -2.84 3.70 -5.64
C MET A 75 -2.38 4.89 -6.48
N THR A 76 -1.10 4.91 -6.78
CA THR A 76 -0.48 5.80 -7.76
C THR A 76 0.14 4.93 -8.85
N GLU A 77 -0.17 5.23 -10.11
CA GLU A 77 0.37 4.53 -11.27
C GLU A 77 0.98 5.55 -12.20
N LYS A 78 2.25 5.36 -12.53
CA LYS A 78 3.01 6.21 -13.44
C LYS A 78 3.36 5.43 -14.69
N LEU A 79 3.28 6.11 -15.82
CA LEU A 79 3.61 5.53 -17.11
C LEU A 79 5.11 5.28 -17.23
N SER A 80 5.47 4.29 -18.02
CA SER A 80 6.84 4.04 -18.45
C SER A 80 7.32 5.09 -19.48
N VAL A 81 8.57 4.98 -19.90
CA VAL A 81 9.16 5.82 -20.95
C VAL A 81 8.36 5.75 -22.26
N ILE A 82 7.77 4.60 -22.58
CA ILE A 82 6.92 4.39 -23.77
C ILE A 82 5.45 4.82 -23.54
N ARG A 83 5.18 5.54 -22.45
CA ARG A 83 3.87 6.06 -22.06
C ARG A 83 2.79 4.98 -21.94
N ASN A 84 3.15 3.85 -21.35
CA ASN A 84 2.24 2.76 -21.07
C ASN A 84 2.33 2.36 -19.58
N TYR A 85 1.22 1.86 -19.04
CA TYR A 85 1.16 1.15 -17.78
C TYR A 85 0.44 -0.16 -18.00
N ARG A 86 1.02 -1.27 -17.55
CA ARG A 86 0.38 -2.60 -17.64
C ARG A 86 0.65 -3.42 -16.40
N SER A 87 -0.39 -4.04 -15.88
CA SER A 87 -0.32 -4.95 -14.75
C SER A 87 -1.30 -6.09 -14.91
N VAL A 88 -0.84 -7.33 -14.74
CA VAL A 88 -1.71 -8.49 -14.66
C VAL A 88 -2.16 -8.64 -13.20
N LEU A 89 -3.46 -8.59 -12.97
CA LEU A 89 -4.08 -8.70 -11.65
C LEU A 89 -4.69 -10.09 -11.49
N LEU A 90 -4.26 -10.82 -10.44
CA LEU A 90 -4.87 -12.09 -10.04
C LEU A 90 -5.55 -11.87 -8.69
N PHE A 91 -6.88 -11.81 -8.70
CA PHE A 91 -7.70 -11.66 -7.51
C PHE A 91 -8.02 -13.02 -6.91
N PHE A 92 -8.06 -13.10 -5.59
CA PHE A 92 -8.48 -14.32 -4.86
C PHE A 92 -9.16 -13.97 -3.55
N SER A 93 -10.21 -14.74 -3.22
CA SER A 93 -11.00 -14.51 -2.01
C SER A 93 -10.22 -14.92 -0.75
N ASN A 94 -10.57 -14.31 0.39
CA ASN A 94 -10.01 -14.72 1.67
C ASN A 94 -10.39 -16.16 2.02
N GLU A 95 -11.55 -16.63 1.58
CA GLU A 95 -12.00 -18.01 1.76
C GLU A 95 -11.08 -18.98 1.03
N THR A 96 -10.72 -18.70 -0.22
CA THR A 96 -9.73 -19.47 -0.99
C THR A 96 -8.39 -19.56 -0.28
N LEU A 97 -7.90 -18.43 0.24
CA LEU A 97 -6.65 -18.39 1.00
C LEU A 97 -6.72 -19.27 2.27
N LEU A 98 -7.78 -19.11 3.05
CA LEU A 98 -7.97 -19.89 4.29
C LEU A 98 -8.15 -21.39 4.01
N LYS A 99 -8.81 -21.74 2.91
CA LYS A 99 -8.92 -23.13 2.44
C LYS A 99 -7.54 -23.70 2.14
N PHE A 100 -6.74 -22.99 1.34
CA PHE A 100 -5.37 -23.40 1.01
C PHE A 100 -4.49 -23.59 2.24
N ILE A 101 -4.53 -22.66 3.21
CA ILE A 101 -3.76 -22.74 4.47
C ILE A 101 -4.13 -24.02 5.24
N ARG A 102 -5.43 -24.35 5.33
CA ARG A 102 -5.90 -25.56 6.02
C ARG A 102 -5.51 -26.85 5.32
N GLU A 103 -5.71 -26.91 4.00
CA GLU A 103 -5.44 -28.13 3.20
C GLU A 103 -3.95 -28.48 3.15
N ASN A 104 -3.06 -27.48 3.27
CA ASN A 104 -1.62 -27.67 3.32
C ASN A 104 -1.04 -27.68 4.75
N GLU A 105 -1.89 -27.72 5.79
CA GLU A 105 -1.50 -27.78 7.21
C GLU A 105 -0.44 -26.72 7.59
N LEU A 106 -0.53 -25.53 6.96
CA LEU A 106 0.46 -24.48 7.17
C LEU A 106 0.34 -23.88 8.56
N ASN A 107 1.48 -23.78 9.24
CA ASN A 107 1.58 -23.20 10.56
C ASN A 107 2.37 -21.88 10.51
N ARG A 108 2.01 -20.97 11.42
CA ARG A 108 2.71 -19.72 11.58
C ARG A 108 4.00 -19.93 12.37
N ASN A 109 5.14 -19.67 11.78
CA ASN A 109 6.45 -19.93 12.40
C ASN A 109 6.98 -18.79 13.26
N LYS A 110 6.54 -17.55 13.08
CA LYS A 110 7.03 -16.36 13.83
C LYS A 110 5.91 -15.34 14.04
N LEU A 111 6.04 -14.56 15.12
CA LEU A 111 5.28 -13.32 15.34
C LEU A 111 5.95 -12.21 14.49
N SER A 112 5.64 -12.19 13.21
CA SER A 112 6.07 -11.10 12.32
C SER A 112 5.05 -9.96 12.33
N GLU A 113 5.53 -8.76 12.03
CA GLU A 113 4.67 -7.58 11.88
C GLU A 113 3.74 -7.77 10.67
N PHE A 114 2.44 -7.60 10.89
CA PHE A 114 1.45 -7.75 9.82
C PHE A 114 1.48 -6.56 8.88
N LYS A 115 1.68 -6.84 7.59
CA LYS A 115 1.64 -5.85 6.52
C LYS A 115 0.48 -6.15 5.58
N SER A 116 -0.13 -5.10 5.06
CA SER A 116 -1.21 -5.23 4.07
C SER A 116 -0.70 -5.37 2.64
N VAL A 117 0.60 -5.17 2.41
CA VAL A 117 1.23 -5.32 1.10
C VAL A 117 2.65 -5.85 1.25
N TYR A 118 3.02 -6.76 0.36
CA TYR A 118 4.37 -7.32 0.21
C TYR A 118 4.83 -7.15 -1.24
N SER A 119 6.13 -6.96 -1.44
CA SER A 119 6.75 -6.95 -2.77
C SER A 119 7.74 -8.09 -2.91
N PHE A 120 7.75 -8.70 -4.08
CA PHE A 120 8.64 -9.78 -4.46
C PHE A 120 9.34 -9.42 -5.77
N LYS A 121 10.56 -9.95 -5.97
CA LYS A 121 11.30 -9.77 -7.22
C LYS A 121 10.79 -10.74 -8.28
N TYR A 122 10.84 -10.30 -9.52
CA TYR A 122 10.70 -11.21 -10.65
C TYR A 122 11.92 -12.10 -10.78
N ASP A 123 11.67 -13.35 -11.14
CA ASP A 123 12.62 -14.31 -11.63
C ASP A 123 12.05 -15.01 -12.87
N GLU A 124 12.80 -15.97 -13.41
CA GLU A 124 12.39 -16.66 -14.63
C GLU A 124 11.10 -17.49 -14.43
N PHE A 125 10.89 -18.06 -13.24
CA PHE A 125 9.67 -18.79 -12.92
C PHE A 125 8.46 -17.85 -12.95
N ILE A 126 8.52 -16.73 -12.26
CA ILE A 126 7.42 -15.75 -12.19
C ILE A 126 7.14 -15.13 -13.57
N HIS A 127 8.17 -14.86 -14.38
CA HIS A 127 7.94 -14.39 -15.76
C HIS A 127 7.15 -15.40 -16.60
N ARG A 128 7.51 -16.69 -16.56
CA ARG A 128 6.75 -17.76 -17.25
C ARG A 128 5.35 -17.93 -16.67
N PHE A 129 5.22 -17.84 -15.36
CA PHE A 129 3.93 -17.89 -14.68
C PHE A 129 2.98 -16.80 -15.18
N VAL A 130 3.42 -15.54 -15.22
CA VAL A 130 2.62 -14.41 -15.69
C VAL A 130 2.26 -14.56 -17.18
N ALA A 131 3.19 -15.01 -18.01
CA ALA A 131 2.90 -15.30 -19.42
C ALA A 131 1.78 -16.35 -19.55
N SER A 132 1.85 -17.42 -18.76
CA SER A 132 0.82 -18.47 -18.77
C SER A 132 -0.55 -17.99 -18.24
N LEU A 133 -0.58 -17.04 -17.30
CA LEU A 133 -1.84 -16.41 -16.88
C LEU A 133 -2.50 -15.66 -18.02
N LEU A 134 -1.74 -14.93 -18.85
CA LEU A 134 -2.25 -14.22 -20.01
C LEU A 134 -2.80 -15.19 -21.08
N ASP A 135 -2.23 -16.37 -21.23
CA ASP A 135 -2.77 -17.39 -22.14
C ASP A 135 -4.07 -17.99 -21.58
N ILE A 136 -4.15 -18.23 -20.29
CA ILE A 136 -5.36 -18.72 -19.62
C ILE A 136 -6.52 -17.71 -19.79
N SER A 137 -6.25 -16.40 -19.74
CA SER A 137 -7.28 -15.37 -19.89
C SER A 137 -8.04 -15.43 -21.23
N LYS A 138 -7.49 -16.09 -22.24
CA LYS A 138 -8.07 -16.28 -23.58
C LYS A 138 -8.95 -17.53 -23.70
N LEU A 139 -8.94 -18.41 -22.69
CA LEU A 139 -9.69 -19.66 -22.70
C LEU A 139 -11.16 -19.46 -22.34
N SER A 140 -11.98 -20.50 -22.58
CA SER A 140 -13.38 -20.50 -22.13
C SER A 140 -13.50 -20.43 -20.61
N LYS A 141 -14.51 -19.73 -20.09
CA LYS A 141 -14.66 -19.45 -18.65
C LYS A 141 -14.65 -20.68 -17.74
N SER A 142 -15.22 -21.80 -18.21
CA SER A 142 -15.24 -23.05 -17.44
C SER A 142 -13.84 -23.65 -17.24
N ILE A 143 -13.03 -23.65 -18.28
CA ILE A 143 -11.63 -24.14 -18.22
C ILE A 143 -10.78 -23.12 -17.46
N GLN A 144 -10.95 -21.83 -17.75
CA GLN A 144 -10.25 -20.75 -17.08
C GLN A 144 -10.39 -20.85 -15.56
N LYS A 145 -11.60 -21.05 -15.03
CA LYS A 145 -11.85 -21.19 -13.59
C LYS A 145 -10.98 -22.28 -12.97
N ARG A 146 -10.98 -23.49 -13.54
CA ARG A 146 -10.22 -24.64 -13.04
C ARG A 146 -8.71 -24.41 -13.11
N MET A 147 -8.24 -23.81 -14.21
CA MET A 147 -6.81 -23.50 -14.37
C MET A 147 -6.34 -22.41 -13.41
N LEU A 148 -7.17 -21.40 -13.11
CA LEU A 148 -6.82 -20.35 -12.16
C LEU A 148 -6.72 -20.89 -10.72
N GLU A 149 -7.50 -21.91 -10.35
CA GLU A 149 -7.34 -22.60 -9.05
C GLU A 149 -5.94 -23.23 -8.95
N VAL A 150 -5.51 -23.97 -9.98
CA VAL A 150 -4.16 -24.56 -10.04
C VAL A 150 -3.07 -23.50 -10.04
N LYS A 151 -3.27 -22.41 -10.81
CA LYS A 151 -2.30 -21.30 -10.87
C LYS A 151 -2.17 -20.55 -9.55
N PHE A 152 -3.25 -20.40 -8.82
CA PHE A 152 -3.19 -19.82 -7.47
C PHE A 152 -2.33 -20.68 -6.54
N GLU A 153 -2.54 -21.99 -6.53
CA GLU A 153 -1.74 -22.92 -5.71
C GLU A 153 -0.26 -22.90 -6.14
N GLU A 154 0.01 -22.94 -7.44
CA GLU A 154 1.37 -22.91 -8.01
C GLU A 154 2.17 -21.69 -7.51
N VAL A 155 1.62 -20.49 -7.62
CA VAL A 155 2.35 -19.28 -7.22
C VAL A 155 2.50 -19.18 -5.70
N ILE A 156 1.49 -19.59 -4.95
CA ILE A 156 1.56 -19.55 -3.48
C ILE A 156 2.61 -20.54 -2.97
N LEU A 157 2.61 -21.77 -3.45
CA LEU A 157 3.61 -22.79 -3.08
C LEU A 157 5.03 -22.33 -3.42
N TYR A 158 5.22 -21.77 -4.61
CA TYR A 158 6.50 -21.22 -5.02
C TYR A 158 6.99 -20.10 -4.08
N LEU A 159 6.10 -19.17 -3.72
CA LEU A 159 6.47 -18.06 -2.82
C LEU A 159 6.71 -18.54 -1.39
N ILE A 160 6.01 -19.56 -0.92
CA ILE A 160 6.25 -20.18 0.40
C ILE A 160 7.65 -20.78 0.45
N GLU A 161 8.07 -21.49 -0.58
CA GLU A 161 9.40 -22.11 -0.65
C GLU A 161 10.52 -21.06 -0.54
N ILE A 162 10.35 -19.91 -1.22
CA ILE A 162 11.41 -18.89 -1.26
C ILE A 162 11.35 -17.92 -0.08
N TYR A 163 10.14 -17.51 0.34
CA TYR A 163 9.95 -16.41 1.30
C TYR A 163 9.29 -16.83 2.62
N GLY A 164 8.92 -18.09 2.75
CA GLY A 164 8.19 -18.60 3.93
C GLY A 164 6.72 -18.23 3.92
N THR A 165 6.02 -18.52 5.04
CA THR A 165 4.56 -18.43 5.14
C THR A 165 4.02 -17.10 5.70
N ASP A 166 4.87 -16.21 6.22
CA ASP A 166 4.47 -15.02 6.98
C ASP A 166 3.53 -14.09 6.21
N PHE A 167 3.76 -13.90 4.89
CA PHE A 167 2.91 -13.07 4.06
C PHE A 167 1.48 -13.61 3.94
N LEU A 168 1.29 -14.95 3.91
CA LEU A 168 -0.04 -15.56 3.85
C LEU A 168 -0.85 -15.29 5.11
N PHE A 169 -0.23 -15.47 6.28
CA PHE A 169 -0.89 -15.20 7.55
C PHE A 169 -1.24 -13.73 7.70
N SER A 170 -0.40 -12.81 7.19
CA SER A 170 -0.71 -11.37 7.14
C SER A 170 -1.94 -11.06 6.29
N LEU A 171 -2.11 -11.73 5.14
CA LEU A 171 -3.28 -11.57 4.28
C LEU A 171 -4.55 -12.14 4.91
N SER A 172 -4.45 -13.28 5.62
CA SER A 172 -5.60 -14.00 6.20
C SER A 172 -6.11 -13.38 7.49
N GLU A 173 -5.31 -12.57 8.19
CA GLU A 173 -5.67 -12.02 9.48
C GLU A 173 -6.85 -11.06 9.40
N LYS A 174 -7.80 -11.20 10.33
CA LYS A 174 -8.90 -10.22 10.45
C LYS A 174 -8.32 -8.91 10.98
N SER A 175 -8.74 -7.81 10.38
CA SER A 175 -8.35 -6.45 10.80
C SER A 175 -8.54 -6.28 12.31
N ASN A 176 -7.51 -5.82 13.00
CA ASN A 176 -7.52 -5.45 14.41
C ASN A 176 -8.69 -4.50 14.74
N ALA A 177 -9.01 -4.37 16.03
CA ALA A 177 -10.05 -3.43 16.49
C ALA A 177 -9.88 -2.06 15.83
N LEU A 178 -10.99 -1.39 15.50
CA LEU A 178 -11.00 -0.10 14.77
C LEU A 178 -10.02 0.93 15.35
N SER A 179 -9.88 0.95 16.67
CA SER A 179 -8.95 1.84 17.37
C SER A 179 -7.48 1.55 17.05
N GLN A 180 -7.07 0.27 16.99
CA GLN A 180 -5.70 -0.11 16.64
C GLN A 180 -5.39 0.21 15.18
N LYS A 181 -6.34 -0.06 14.28
CA LYS A 181 -6.21 0.28 12.86
C LYS A 181 -6.06 1.80 12.67
N PHE A 182 -6.80 2.61 13.43
CA PHE A 182 -6.72 4.05 13.41
C PHE A 182 -5.34 4.54 13.84
N ILE A 183 -4.88 4.14 15.02
CA ILE A 183 -3.55 4.51 15.55
C ILE A 183 -2.45 4.10 14.58
N GLN A 184 -2.48 2.86 14.09
CA GLN A 184 -1.51 2.35 13.13
C GLN A 184 -1.50 3.17 11.83
N THR A 185 -2.69 3.55 11.30
CA THR A 185 -2.79 4.39 10.10
C THR A 185 -2.11 5.75 10.31
N VAL A 186 -2.35 6.39 11.45
CA VAL A 186 -1.78 7.69 11.78
C VAL A 186 -0.27 7.60 11.94
N GLU A 187 0.22 6.66 12.76
CA GLU A 187 1.64 6.52 13.08
C GLU A 187 2.49 6.02 11.89
N THR A 188 1.91 5.21 11.00
CA THR A 188 2.64 4.73 9.80
C THR A 188 2.70 5.78 8.71
N ASN A 189 1.67 6.64 8.59
CA ASN A 189 1.51 7.52 7.44
C ASN A 189 1.85 9.00 7.71
N TRP A 190 2.44 9.35 8.84
CA TRP A 190 2.68 10.75 9.19
C TRP A 190 3.64 11.49 8.23
N MET A 191 4.55 10.75 7.55
CA MET A 191 5.47 11.31 6.53
C MET A 191 4.88 11.31 5.10
N ASN A 192 3.83 10.54 4.82
CA ASN A 192 3.35 10.25 3.46
C ASN A 192 2.58 11.42 2.80
N LYS A 193 2.60 12.62 3.38
CA LYS A 193 1.90 13.83 2.85
C LYS A 193 0.46 13.53 2.43
N LEU A 194 -0.28 12.75 3.25
CA LEU A 194 -1.67 12.43 3.01
C LEU A 194 -2.59 13.54 3.54
N THR A 195 -3.64 13.79 2.82
CA THR A 195 -4.74 14.67 3.26
C THR A 195 -5.58 13.97 4.33
N LEU A 196 -6.32 14.76 5.13
CA LEU A 196 -7.26 14.18 6.11
C LEU A 196 -8.32 13.28 5.47
N LYS A 197 -8.72 13.57 4.22
CA LYS A 197 -9.66 12.74 3.45
C LYS A 197 -9.05 11.39 3.10
N GLU A 198 -7.80 11.36 2.70
CA GLU A 198 -7.07 10.12 2.38
C GLU A 198 -6.83 9.27 3.64
N LEU A 199 -6.41 9.90 4.75
CA LEU A 199 -6.25 9.21 6.03
C LEU A 199 -7.57 8.61 6.55
N ALA A 200 -8.65 9.39 6.50
CA ALA A 200 -9.98 8.93 6.89
C ALA A 200 -10.42 7.73 6.01
N PHE A 201 -10.18 7.81 4.70
CA PHE A 201 -10.46 6.71 3.78
C PHE A 201 -9.68 5.43 4.13
N LEU A 202 -8.37 5.53 4.42
CA LEU A 202 -7.56 4.38 4.84
C LEU A 202 -8.07 3.74 6.14
N CYS A 203 -8.64 4.54 7.04
CA CYS A 203 -9.28 4.07 8.26
C CYS A 203 -10.70 3.51 8.05
N ASN A 204 -11.26 3.61 6.83
CA ASN A 204 -12.68 3.34 6.55
C ASN A 204 -13.62 4.21 7.40
N MET A 205 -13.33 5.51 7.49
CA MET A 205 -14.08 6.50 8.30
C MET A 205 -14.46 7.72 7.48
N SER A 206 -15.52 8.44 7.90
CA SER A 206 -15.75 9.80 7.42
C SER A 206 -14.69 10.74 7.99
N VAL A 207 -14.45 11.89 7.33
CA VAL A 207 -13.49 12.91 7.81
C VAL A 207 -13.88 13.44 9.19
N SER A 208 -15.17 13.60 9.47
CA SER A 208 -15.68 14.06 10.78
C SER A 208 -15.42 13.01 11.86
N THR A 209 -15.68 11.73 11.58
CA THR A 209 -15.37 10.63 12.49
C THR A 209 -13.88 10.55 12.76
N PHE A 210 -13.05 10.66 11.70
CA PHE A 210 -11.59 10.63 11.82
C PHE A 210 -11.09 11.75 12.74
N LYS A 211 -11.56 13.01 12.56
CA LYS A 211 -11.16 14.13 13.43
C LYS A 211 -11.52 13.88 14.88
N ARG A 212 -12.74 13.42 15.16
CA ARG A 212 -13.20 13.12 16.53
C ARG A 212 -12.37 12.02 17.20
N GLU A 213 -12.10 10.92 16.47
CA GLU A 213 -11.24 9.85 16.99
C GLU A 213 -9.79 10.33 17.17
N PHE A 214 -9.32 11.25 16.31
CA PHE A 214 -7.99 11.83 16.42
C PHE A 214 -7.85 12.66 17.70
N GLU A 215 -8.76 13.59 17.94
CA GLU A 215 -8.77 14.43 19.15
C GLU A 215 -8.88 13.59 20.43
N LYS A 216 -9.66 12.51 20.40
CA LYS A 216 -9.79 11.56 21.52
C LYS A 216 -8.47 10.83 21.84
N ASN A 217 -7.70 10.43 20.83
CA ASN A 217 -6.48 9.63 21.02
C ASN A 217 -5.22 10.49 21.24
N TYR A 218 -5.17 11.69 20.65
CA TYR A 218 -3.97 12.54 20.65
C TYR A 218 -4.14 13.88 21.38
N ALA A 219 -5.34 14.19 21.88
CA ALA A 219 -5.68 15.45 22.55
C ALA A 219 -5.32 16.72 21.75
N GLU A 220 -5.17 16.60 20.43
CA GLU A 220 -4.74 17.65 19.53
C GLU A 220 -5.40 17.48 18.14
N SER A 221 -5.53 18.56 17.37
CA SER A 221 -6.05 18.47 16.01
C SER A 221 -5.07 17.73 15.08
N PRO A 222 -5.59 16.97 14.08
CA PRO A 222 -4.71 16.23 13.15
C PRO A 222 -3.66 17.12 12.48
N ILE A 223 -4.06 18.29 11.97
CA ILE A 223 -3.16 19.21 11.26
C ILE A 223 -1.98 19.61 12.15
N LYS A 224 -2.26 19.99 13.39
CA LYS A 224 -1.24 20.44 14.34
C LYS A 224 -0.33 19.31 14.76
N TRP A 225 -0.88 18.13 15.02
CA TRP A 225 -0.11 16.95 15.39
C TRP A 225 0.86 16.51 14.27
N PHE A 226 0.37 16.40 13.02
CA PHE A 226 1.23 16.06 11.88
C PHE A 226 2.32 17.10 11.65
N GLN A 227 1.99 18.39 11.79
CA GLN A 227 2.97 19.46 11.72
C GLN A 227 4.04 19.32 12.81
N ASN A 228 3.62 19.07 14.04
CA ASN A 228 4.52 18.87 15.18
C ASN A 228 5.46 17.69 14.98
N LYS A 229 4.95 16.54 14.54
CA LYS A 229 5.76 15.34 14.23
C LYS A 229 6.81 15.61 13.16
N ARG A 230 6.43 16.30 12.08
CA ARG A 230 7.37 16.68 11.00
C ARG A 230 8.45 17.62 11.49
N LEU A 231 8.12 18.57 12.34
CA LEU A 231 9.09 19.48 12.94
C LEU A 231 10.03 18.79 13.95
N GLU A 232 9.54 17.80 14.69
CA GLU A 232 10.37 16.94 15.56
C GLU A 232 11.39 16.13 14.75
N TYR A 233 10.95 15.57 13.65
CA TYR A 233 11.84 14.87 12.73
C TYR A 233 12.85 15.83 12.06
N ALA A 234 12.40 17.02 11.65
CA ALA A 234 13.29 18.06 11.14
C ALA A 234 14.36 18.47 12.17
N HIS A 235 13.96 18.60 13.44
CA HIS A 235 14.89 18.86 14.53
C HIS A 235 15.93 17.75 14.66
N HIS A 236 15.51 16.49 14.58
CA HIS A 236 16.44 15.35 14.59
C HIS A 236 17.46 15.41 13.44
N LEU A 237 16.99 15.66 12.19
CA LEU A 237 17.87 15.78 11.02
C LEU A 237 18.86 16.93 11.13
N LEU A 238 18.43 18.08 11.63
CA LEU A 238 19.29 19.25 11.83
C LEU A 238 20.33 19.02 12.92
N TYR A 239 19.92 18.49 14.07
CA TYR A 239 20.78 18.37 15.26
C TYR A 239 21.64 17.11 15.24
N LYS A 240 21.08 15.94 14.88
CA LYS A 240 21.82 14.66 14.92
C LYS A 240 22.55 14.36 13.62
N GLU A 241 21.90 14.62 12.48
CA GLU A 241 22.46 14.32 11.16
C GLU A 241 23.18 15.52 10.54
N GLN A 242 23.16 16.69 11.21
CA GLN A 242 23.85 17.90 10.77
C GLN A 242 23.47 18.37 9.35
N LYS A 243 22.26 18.04 8.90
CA LYS A 243 21.72 18.46 7.61
C LYS A 243 21.30 19.94 7.66
N SER A 244 21.43 20.65 6.54
CA SER A 244 20.96 22.04 6.42
C SER A 244 19.43 22.13 6.20
N SER A 245 18.86 23.29 6.53
CA SER A 245 17.43 23.55 6.31
C SER A 245 17.01 23.40 4.85
N SER A 246 17.89 23.77 3.90
CA SER A 246 17.66 23.68 2.47
C SER A 246 17.63 22.24 1.94
N GLU A 247 18.32 21.32 2.61
CA GLU A 247 18.31 19.90 2.24
C GLU A 247 17.05 19.18 2.74
N ILE A 248 16.52 19.60 3.90
CA ILE A 248 15.47 18.81 4.58
C ILE A 248 14.05 19.35 4.40
N TYR A 249 13.84 20.65 4.08
CA TYR A 249 12.48 21.23 4.11
C TYR A 249 11.47 20.45 3.26
N PHE A 250 11.90 19.97 2.09
CA PHE A 250 11.03 19.19 1.20
C PHE A 250 10.81 17.77 1.72
N GLU A 251 11.85 17.13 2.27
CA GLU A 251 11.78 15.81 2.92
C GLU A 251 10.76 15.83 4.06
N VAL A 252 10.81 16.83 4.93
CA VAL A 252 9.88 16.96 6.06
C VAL A 252 8.50 17.52 5.70
N GLY A 253 8.21 17.65 4.42
CA GLY A 253 6.86 17.88 3.93
C GLY A 253 6.46 19.34 3.69
N TYR A 254 7.42 20.27 3.64
CA TYR A 254 7.16 21.67 3.28
C TYR A 254 7.40 21.92 1.79
N GLU A 255 6.56 22.76 1.18
CA GLU A 255 6.67 23.12 -0.24
C GLU A 255 7.77 24.15 -0.51
N ASN A 256 8.07 24.99 0.49
CA ASN A 256 9.12 25.98 0.39
C ASN A 256 9.85 26.18 1.72
N LEU A 257 11.10 26.64 1.61
CA LEU A 257 12.01 26.84 2.74
C LEU A 257 11.49 27.90 3.73
N SER A 258 10.84 28.97 3.25
CA SER A 258 10.36 30.05 4.10
C SER A 258 9.27 29.59 5.05
N SER A 259 8.28 28.81 4.55
CA SER A 259 7.23 28.22 5.35
C SER A 259 7.78 27.25 6.40
N PHE A 260 8.81 26.46 6.04
CA PHE A 260 9.50 25.58 6.99
C PHE A 260 10.17 26.37 8.11
N ILE A 261 10.98 27.40 7.77
CA ILE A 261 11.69 28.22 8.78
C ILE A 261 10.71 28.90 9.71
N GLN A 262 9.59 29.43 9.19
CA GLN A 262 8.57 30.08 10.00
C GLN A 262 7.90 29.08 10.98
N ALA A 263 7.51 27.90 10.50
CA ALA A 263 6.89 26.86 11.32
C ALA A 263 7.85 26.36 12.41
N TYR A 264 9.12 26.15 12.04
CA TYR A 264 10.16 25.70 12.96
C TYR A 264 10.41 26.74 14.08
N LYS A 265 10.57 28.03 13.70
CA LYS A 265 10.73 29.13 14.65
C LYS A 265 9.50 29.26 15.56
N SER A 266 8.29 29.08 15.03
CA SER A 266 7.08 29.11 15.84
C SER A 266 7.04 28.00 16.91
N LYS A 267 7.58 26.82 16.61
CA LYS A 267 7.62 25.69 17.55
C LYS A 267 8.77 25.79 18.56
N TYR A 268 9.97 26.14 18.11
CA TYR A 268 11.20 26.07 18.93
C TYR A 268 11.72 27.44 19.41
N GLY A 269 11.10 28.55 18.97
CA GLY A 269 11.53 29.91 19.34
C GLY A 269 12.73 30.45 18.56
N ILE A 270 13.50 29.57 17.94
CA ILE A 270 14.72 29.88 17.16
C ILE A 270 14.63 29.34 15.74
N THR A 271 15.41 29.93 14.83
CA THR A 271 15.46 29.42 13.45
C THR A 271 16.28 28.14 13.35
N PRO A 272 16.03 27.29 12.31
CA PRO A 272 16.86 26.09 12.08
C PRO A 272 18.36 26.38 12.02
N LYS A 273 18.75 27.52 11.42
CA LYS A 273 20.17 27.94 11.31
C LYS A 273 20.79 28.31 12.66
N GLN A 274 20.01 28.86 13.57
CA GLN A 274 20.49 29.19 14.93
C GLN A 274 20.67 27.90 15.75
N HIS A 275 19.76 26.94 15.58
CA HIS A 275 19.82 25.65 16.26
C HIS A 275 20.99 24.75 15.81
N HIS A 276 21.52 24.97 14.62
CA HIS A 276 22.68 24.24 14.07
C HIS A 276 24.04 24.78 14.59
N LYS A 277 24.03 25.89 15.33
CA LYS A 277 25.26 26.53 15.84
C LYS A 277 25.54 26.22 17.31
N ASP A 278 24.55 25.67 18.02
CA ASP A 278 24.66 25.25 19.42
C ASP A 278 24.88 23.73 19.49
#